data_12c5dd88de61efb33a2e6803d27e70d6
#
_entry.id   12c5dd88de61efb33a2e6803d27e70d6
#
_cell.length_a   1.000
_cell.length_b   1.000
_cell.length_c   1.000
_cell.angle_alpha   90.00
_cell.angle_beta   90.00
_cell.angle_gamma   90.00
#
_symmetry.space_group_name_H-M   'P 1'
#
loop_
_entity.id
_entity.type
_entity.pdbx_description
1 polymer ?
#
loop_
_entity_poly.entity_id
_entity_poly.type
_entity_poly.pdbx_seq_one_letter_code
_entity_poly.pdbx_strand_id
1 'polypeptide(L)'
;VRKKGDGPVSEKLGVYVCHCGTNIAGMVDVEAVVKAALEFPDVAVATEYKFMCSGVGQEIIEKDIRDLKLTRLVVAACSPHMHESTFRAVSARAGMDPYMLGMCNIREHNSWITDDKLAATKKAKALLSAAVFRVRRQRPLDPVSVDINPATLVVGGGIAGIHAALEIADAGHKVYLVEKEPSIGGHMSQLDKTFPTLDCSACILTPKMFSAGRHPNITLMTYSEVISVKGFIGNYEVQVRRKPGFVKTELCTGCGSCQQICPKKVVDTVYEAGLGYRKAVYSPFAQAVPKFPVIDAENCLYFKTGKCMMCEKTCPANAIDFNQREKFLDLKVGNIILATGYNL
;
A
#
# COMPACT_ATOMS: atom_id res chain seq x y z
N VAL A 1 -21.10 23.94 -5.18
CA VAL A 1 -22.17 24.98 -5.22
C VAL A 1 -21.74 26.03 -6.24
N ARG A 2 -22.32 26.05 -7.46
CA ARG A 2 -22.07 27.10 -8.46
C ARG A 2 -22.39 28.45 -7.82
N LYS A 3 -21.44 29.37 -7.84
CA LYS A 3 -21.76 30.81 -7.63
C LYS A 3 -22.74 31.20 -8.72
N LYS A 4 -23.90 31.73 -8.35
CA LYS A 4 -24.86 32.33 -9.27
C LYS A 4 -24.13 33.50 -9.96
N GLY A 5 -23.78 33.38 -11.22
CA GLY A 5 -23.19 34.47 -12.01
C GLY A 5 -22.56 34.09 -13.34
N ASP A 6 -22.11 32.86 -13.51
CA ASP A 6 -21.49 32.44 -14.78
C ASP A 6 -22.56 31.83 -15.69
N GLY A 7 -22.81 32.50 -16.81
CA GLY A 7 -23.58 31.95 -17.92
C GLY A 7 -22.96 30.63 -18.42
N PRO A 8 -23.66 29.84 -19.24
CA PRO A 8 -23.16 28.58 -19.73
C PRO A 8 -21.87 28.84 -20.53
N VAL A 9 -20.72 28.51 -19.96
CA VAL A 9 -19.46 28.42 -20.70
C VAL A 9 -19.71 27.36 -21.77
N SER A 10 -19.65 27.75 -23.05
CA SER A 10 -19.80 26.79 -24.14
C SER A 10 -18.71 25.72 -23.98
N GLU A 11 -19.12 24.49 -23.72
CA GLU A 11 -18.20 23.39 -23.54
C GLU A 11 -17.46 23.14 -24.85
N LYS A 12 -16.11 23.11 -24.81
CA LYS A 12 -15.25 22.82 -25.95
C LYS A 12 -14.36 21.65 -25.60
N LEU A 13 -14.48 20.58 -26.35
CA LEU A 13 -13.78 19.33 -26.11
C LEU A 13 -12.72 19.10 -27.19
N GLY A 14 -11.50 18.77 -26.76
CA GLY A 14 -10.44 18.28 -27.65
C GLY A 14 -10.34 16.74 -27.57
N VAL A 15 -10.17 16.10 -28.72
CA VAL A 15 -9.97 14.65 -28.83
C VAL A 15 -8.63 14.38 -29.49
N TYR A 16 -7.80 13.55 -28.84
CA TYR A 16 -6.46 13.22 -29.32
C TYR A 16 -6.28 11.71 -29.40
N VAL A 17 -5.97 11.22 -30.60
CA VAL A 17 -5.85 9.79 -30.86
C VAL A 17 -4.37 9.44 -31.05
N CYS A 18 -3.86 8.55 -30.25
CA CYS A 18 -2.48 8.10 -30.32
C CYS A 18 -2.34 6.88 -31.22
N HIS A 19 -1.30 6.85 -32.08
CA HIS A 19 -0.95 5.65 -32.84
C HIS A 19 -0.25 4.60 -31.96
N CYS A 20 0.43 5.04 -30.88
CA CYS A 20 1.35 4.23 -30.08
C CYS A 20 2.37 3.46 -30.96
N GLY A 21 3.00 4.16 -31.91
CA GLY A 21 3.74 3.55 -33.01
C GLY A 21 2.81 2.68 -33.87
N THR A 22 3.08 1.40 -33.96
CA THR A 22 2.23 0.42 -34.66
C THR A 22 1.26 -0.31 -33.75
N ASN A 23 1.36 -0.16 -32.42
CA ASN A 23 0.55 -0.93 -31.47
C ASN A 23 -0.96 -0.65 -31.61
N ILE A 24 -1.34 0.59 -31.90
CA ILE A 24 -2.74 0.96 -32.16
C ILE A 24 -2.97 1.05 -33.65
N ALA A 25 -2.16 1.81 -34.38
CA ALA A 25 -2.36 2.07 -35.80
C ALA A 25 -2.26 0.82 -36.70
N GLY A 26 -1.58 -0.23 -36.24
CA GLY A 26 -1.55 -1.52 -36.97
C GLY A 26 -2.91 -2.20 -37.04
N MET A 27 -3.77 -2.01 -36.04
CA MET A 27 -5.08 -2.68 -35.92
C MET A 27 -6.27 -1.73 -35.98
N VAL A 28 -6.08 -0.45 -35.69
CA VAL A 28 -7.15 0.57 -35.66
C VAL A 28 -6.89 1.58 -36.78
N ASP A 29 -7.91 1.83 -37.59
CA ASP A 29 -7.92 2.97 -38.51
C ASP A 29 -8.08 4.26 -37.70
N VAL A 30 -6.96 4.88 -37.38
CA VAL A 30 -6.89 6.05 -36.49
C VAL A 30 -7.57 7.27 -37.13
N GLU A 31 -7.42 7.45 -38.48
CA GLU A 31 -8.09 8.52 -39.23
C GLU A 31 -9.62 8.40 -39.14
N ALA A 32 -10.14 7.18 -39.27
CA ALA A 32 -11.56 6.93 -39.15
C ALA A 32 -12.08 7.17 -37.74
N VAL A 33 -11.24 6.99 -36.70
CA VAL A 33 -11.58 7.32 -35.31
C VAL A 33 -11.59 8.84 -35.12
N VAL A 34 -10.62 9.57 -35.66
CA VAL A 34 -10.59 11.05 -35.63
C VAL A 34 -11.81 11.66 -36.33
N LYS A 35 -12.16 11.15 -37.53
CA LYS A 35 -13.36 11.58 -38.26
C LYS A 35 -14.63 11.39 -37.42
N ALA A 36 -14.77 10.23 -36.79
CA ALA A 36 -15.91 9.97 -35.93
C ALA A 36 -15.91 10.85 -34.67
N ALA A 37 -14.74 11.25 -34.17
CA ALA A 37 -14.64 12.17 -33.03
C ALA A 37 -15.25 13.55 -33.34
N LEU A 38 -15.06 14.07 -34.55
CA LEU A 38 -15.57 15.37 -34.99
C LEU A 38 -17.11 15.40 -35.12
N GLU A 39 -17.75 14.24 -35.18
CA GLU A 39 -19.22 14.13 -35.25
C GLU A 39 -19.88 14.27 -33.86
N PHE A 40 -19.13 14.19 -32.78
CA PHE A 40 -19.66 14.33 -31.43
C PHE A 40 -19.94 15.82 -31.11
N PRO A 41 -21.05 16.11 -30.40
CA PRO A 41 -21.33 17.45 -29.93
C PRO A 41 -20.19 18.01 -29.06
N ASP A 42 -19.95 19.31 -29.21
CA ASP A 42 -18.96 20.08 -28.45
C ASP A 42 -17.47 19.73 -28.73
N VAL A 43 -17.19 18.81 -29.64
CA VAL A 43 -15.82 18.54 -30.10
C VAL A 43 -15.36 19.66 -31.01
N ALA A 44 -14.44 20.49 -30.52
CA ALA A 44 -13.88 21.62 -31.24
C ALA A 44 -12.67 21.23 -32.11
N VAL A 45 -11.96 20.19 -31.70
CA VAL A 45 -10.79 19.67 -32.42
C VAL A 45 -10.66 18.17 -32.17
N ALA A 46 -10.30 17.43 -33.21
CA ALA A 46 -9.83 16.05 -33.10
C ALA A 46 -8.60 15.87 -33.99
N THR A 47 -7.55 15.31 -33.44
CA THR A 47 -6.29 15.10 -34.16
C THR A 47 -5.62 13.80 -33.70
N GLU A 48 -4.67 13.36 -34.47
CA GLU A 48 -3.86 12.18 -34.20
C GLU A 48 -2.37 12.51 -34.18
N TYR A 49 -1.62 11.67 -33.47
CA TYR A 49 -0.17 11.75 -33.53
C TYR A 49 0.45 10.39 -33.15
N LYS A 50 1.66 10.14 -33.69
CA LYS A 50 2.36 8.86 -33.46
C LYS A 50 2.55 8.53 -31.99
N PHE A 51 2.90 9.53 -31.18
CA PHE A 51 3.19 9.37 -29.76
C PHE A 51 2.67 10.58 -28.98
N MET A 52 1.37 10.62 -28.68
CA MET A 52 0.75 11.74 -27.95
C MET A 52 1.39 12.01 -26.58
N CYS A 53 1.97 11.00 -25.95
CA CYS A 53 2.70 11.17 -24.69
C CYS A 53 4.09 11.78 -24.83
N SER A 54 4.63 11.92 -26.04
CA SER A 54 5.91 12.59 -26.29
C SER A 54 5.82 14.11 -26.12
N GLY A 55 6.98 14.79 -26.03
CA GLY A 55 7.03 16.25 -25.94
C GLY A 55 6.22 16.94 -27.03
N VAL A 56 6.42 16.53 -28.31
CA VAL A 56 5.69 17.09 -29.45
C VAL A 56 4.16 16.84 -29.32
N GLY A 57 3.74 15.64 -28.94
CA GLY A 57 2.31 15.35 -28.74
C GLY A 57 1.70 16.18 -27.62
N GLN A 58 2.45 16.40 -26.53
CA GLN A 58 2.04 17.27 -25.43
C GLN A 58 1.92 18.73 -25.87
N GLU A 59 2.87 19.25 -26.66
CA GLU A 59 2.83 20.60 -27.21
C GLU A 59 1.62 20.86 -28.11
N ILE A 60 1.22 19.88 -28.95
CA ILE A 60 -0.01 19.94 -29.75
C ILE A 60 -1.20 20.17 -28.83
N ILE A 61 -1.35 19.35 -27.78
CA ILE A 61 -2.44 19.44 -26.83
C ILE A 61 -2.43 20.79 -26.10
N GLU A 62 -1.28 21.22 -25.60
CA GLU A 62 -1.15 22.50 -24.89
C GLU A 62 -1.53 23.69 -25.77
N LYS A 63 -1.07 23.69 -27.02
CA LYS A 63 -1.40 24.72 -27.99
C LYS A 63 -2.91 24.81 -28.23
N ASP A 64 -3.55 23.68 -28.53
CA ASP A 64 -4.98 23.62 -28.80
C ASP A 64 -5.83 24.04 -27.59
N ILE A 65 -5.41 23.65 -26.37
CA ILE A 65 -6.11 24.09 -25.14
C ILE A 65 -6.10 25.62 -25.06
N ARG A 66 -4.95 26.28 -25.32
CA ARG A 66 -4.81 27.73 -25.23
C ARG A 66 -5.54 28.45 -26.36
N ASP A 67 -5.30 28.01 -27.61
CA ASP A 67 -5.78 28.70 -28.81
C ASP A 67 -7.30 28.58 -28.97
N LEU A 68 -7.84 27.37 -28.72
CA LEU A 68 -9.27 27.08 -28.86
C LEU A 68 -10.05 27.25 -27.58
N LYS A 69 -9.38 27.52 -26.45
CA LYS A 69 -9.95 27.62 -25.10
C LYS A 69 -10.74 26.35 -24.75
N LEU A 70 -10.10 25.21 -24.92
CA LEU A 70 -10.73 23.91 -24.59
C LEU A 70 -11.03 23.84 -23.09
N THR A 71 -12.17 23.30 -22.76
CA THR A 71 -12.62 23.11 -21.37
C THR A 71 -12.54 21.65 -20.93
N ARG A 72 -12.38 20.74 -21.90
CA ARG A 72 -12.36 19.28 -21.67
C ARG A 72 -11.43 18.61 -22.66
N LEU A 73 -10.90 17.46 -22.25
CA LEU A 73 -9.95 16.70 -23.04
C LEU A 73 -10.27 15.20 -23.01
N VAL A 74 -10.20 14.54 -24.17
CA VAL A 74 -10.22 13.09 -24.28
C VAL A 74 -8.96 12.64 -25.04
N VAL A 75 -8.20 11.73 -24.45
CA VAL A 75 -7.05 11.11 -25.09
C VAL A 75 -7.33 9.61 -25.29
N ALA A 76 -7.46 9.20 -26.56
CA ALA A 76 -7.61 7.82 -26.96
C ALA A 76 -6.20 7.22 -27.23
N ALA A 77 -5.71 6.43 -26.30
CA ALA A 77 -4.31 5.97 -26.30
C ALA A 77 -4.17 4.60 -25.58
N CYS A 78 -3.04 4.38 -24.94
CA CYS A 78 -2.77 3.26 -24.05
C CYS A 78 -3.48 3.40 -22.69
N SER A 79 -3.17 2.48 -21.77
CA SER A 79 -3.75 2.47 -20.42
C SER A 79 -3.56 3.79 -19.67
N PRO A 80 -4.60 4.31 -18.99
CA PRO A 80 -4.49 5.45 -18.09
C PRO A 80 -3.39 5.29 -17.05
N HIS A 81 -3.13 4.07 -16.56
CA HIS A 81 -2.05 3.79 -15.59
C HIS A 81 -0.67 4.26 -16.06
N MET A 82 -0.45 4.35 -17.36
CA MET A 82 0.84 4.76 -17.90
C MET A 82 0.98 6.28 -18.02
N HIS A 83 -0.05 6.98 -18.52
CA HIS A 83 0.11 8.36 -18.96
C HIS A 83 -1.02 9.31 -18.52
N GLU A 84 -1.92 8.90 -17.62
CA GLU A 84 -2.94 9.84 -17.13
C GLU A 84 -2.31 11.03 -16.40
N SER A 85 -1.28 10.79 -15.59
CA SER A 85 -0.52 11.84 -14.91
C SER A 85 0.16 12.79 -15.89
N THR A 86 0.71 12.27 -17.00
CA THR A 86 1.31 13.04 -18.07
C THR A 86 0.30 14.03 -18.66
N PHE A 87 -0.87 13.53 -19.08
CA PHE A 87 -1.88 14.38 -19.72
C PHE A 87 -2.60 15.31 -18.73
N ARG A 88 -2.73 14.96 -17.47
CA ARG A 88 -3.18 15.87 -16.41
C ARG A 88 -2.19 17.03 -16.23
N ALA A 89 -0.89 16.74 -16.23
CA ALA A 89 0.14 17.78 -16.15
C ALA A 89 0.11 18.71 -17.38
N VAL A 90 -0.12 18.16 -18.58
CA VAL A 90 -0.33 18.94 -19.82
C VAL A 90 -1.51 19.90 -19.66
N SER A 91 -2.65 19.39 -19.22
CA SER A 91 -3.86 20.20 -18.98
C SER A 91 -3.60 21.34 -18.00
N ALA A 92 -2.94 21.04 -16.87
CA ALA A 92 -2.61 22.05 -15.86
C ALA A 92 -1.65 23.13 -16.38
N ARG A 93 -0.58 22.74 -17.11
CA ARG A 93 0.35 23.70 -17.72
C ARG A 93 -0.32 24.62 -18.75
N ALA A 94 -1.32 24.10 -19.43
CA ALA A 94 -2.11 24.89 -20.40
C ALA A 94 -3.20 25.76 -19.75
N GLY A 95 -3.42 25.65 -18.42
CA GLY A 95 -4.42 26.43 -17.67
C GLY A 95 -5.82 25.78 -17.66
N MET A 96 -5.95 24.53 -18.07
CA MET A 96 -7.18 23.74 -17.97
C MET A 96 -7.18 22.91 -16.70
N ASP A 97 -8.36 22.74 -16.07
CA ASP A 97 -8.50 21.85 -14.91
C ASP A 97 -8.07 20.42 -15.26
N PRO A 98 -7.08 19.85 -14.58
CA PRO A 98 -6.53 18.52 -14.88
C PRO A 98 -7.55 17.38 -14.68
N TYR A 99 -8.65 17.63 -13.97
CA TYR A 99 -9.71 16.64 -13.76
C TYR A 99 -10.78 16.65 -14.87
N MET A 100 -10.69 17.59 -15.80
CA MET A 100 -11.55 17.63 -16.99
C MET A 100 -10.97 16.80 -18.16
N LEU A 101 -10.12 15.84 -17.83
CA LEU A 101 -9.48 14.88 -18.73
C LEU A 101 -10.18 13.52 -18.66
N GLY A 102 -10.38 12.88 -19.79
CA GLY A 102 -10.71 11.45 -19.90
C GLY A 102 -9.70 10.71 -20.78
N MET A 103 -9.24 9.55 -20.33
CA MET A 103 -8.50 8.64 -21.21
C MET A 103 -9.39 7.49 -21.68
N CYS A 104 -9.21 7.13 -22.93
CA CYS A 104 -9.86 6.00 -23.59
C CYS A 104 -8.78 4.97 -23.97
N ASN A 105 -8.80 3.82 -23.32
CA ASN A 105 -7.82 2.76 -23.61
C ASN A 105 -8.22 2.00 -24.88
N ILE A 106 -7.56 2.33 -25.98
CA ILE A 106 -7.74 1.68 -27.29
C ILE A 106 -6.56 0.77 -27.67
N ARG A 107 -5.62 0.55 -26.76
CA ARG A 107 -4.49 -0.38 -26.93
C ARG A 107 -4.78 -1.70 -26.21
N GLU A 108 -4.65 -1.74 -24.90
CA GLU A 108 -4.82 -2.96 -24.09
C GLU A 108 -6.24 -3.50 -24.13
N HIS A 109 -7.24 -2.60 -24.18
CA HIS A 109 -8.65 -3.00 -24.24
C HIS A 109 -9.16 -3.24 -25.68
N ASN A 110 -8.33 -2.98 -26.69
CA ASN A 110 -8.78 -3.06 -28.07
C ASN A 110 -7.74 -3.66 -29.03
N SER A 111 -6.73 -2.91 -29.47
CA SER A 111 -5.82 -3.32 -30.54
C SER A 111 -5.00 -4.57 -30.19
N TRP A 112 -4.76 -4.84 -28.93
CA TRP A 112 -4.02 -6.04 -28.51
C TRP A 112 -4.88 -7.31 -28.37
N ILE A 113 -6.21 -7.15 -28.32
CA ILE A 113 -7.14 -8.26 -28.06
C ILE A 113 -8.22 -8.43 -29.13
N THR A 114 -8.09 -7.71 -30.25
CA THR A 114 -9.05 -7.76 -31.35
C THR A 114 -8.29 -8.04 -32.63
N ASP A 115 -8.50 -9.20 -33.21
CA ASP A 115 -7.71 -9.73 -34.36
C ASP A 115 -8.16 -9.18 -35.73
N ASP A 116 -9.36 -8.59 -35.80
CA ASP A 116 -9.92 -8.00 -37.04
C ASP A 116 -9.85 -6.46 -36.98
N LYS A 117 -9.29 -5.87 -38.02
CA LYS A 117 -9.07 -4.43 -38.15
C LYS A 117 -10.36 -3.60 -38.18
N LEU A 118 -11.40 -4.11 -38.85
CA LEU A 118 -12.70 -3.40 -38.89
C LEU A 118 -13.39 -3.47 -37.56
N ALA A 119 -13.37 -4.62 -36.90
CA ALA A 119 -13.91 -4.80 -35.57
C ALA A 119 -13.15 -3.96 -34.54
N ALA A 120 -11.81 -3.91 -34.60
CA ALA A 120 -10.99 -3.05 -33.74
C ALA A 120 -11.30 -1.56 -33.94
N THR A 121 -11.46 -1.12 -35.19
CA THR A 121 -11.82 0.28 -35.46
C THR A 121 -13.22 0.62 -34.95
N LYS A 122 -14.20 -0.27 -35.14
CA LYS A 122 -15.56 -0.11 -34.62
C LYS A 122 -15.55 -0.03 -33.10
N LYS A 123 -14.80 -0.91 -32.46
CA LYS A 123 -14.65 -0.93 -30.99
C LYS A 123 -13.95 0.32 -30.46
N ALA A 124 -12.91 0.81 -31.15
CA ALA A 124 -12.24 2.06 -30.79
C ALA A 124 -13.22 3.25 -30.81
N LYS A 125 -14.05 3.35 -31.85
CA LYS A 125 -15.10 4.40 -31.92
C LYS A 125 -16.11 4.29 -30.80
N ALA A 126 -16.53 3.09 -30.42
CA ALA A 126 -17.46 2.89 -29.30
C ALA A 126 -16.83 3.28 -27.95
N LEU A 127 -15.58 2.88 -27.69
CA LEU A 127 -14.84 3.27 -26.51
C LEU A 127 -14.62 4.79 -26.43
N LEU A 128 -14.28 5.41 -27.57
CA LEU A 128 -14.14 6.86 -27.66
C LEU A 128 -15.46 7.57 -27.35
N SER A 129 -16.57 7.10 -27.93
CA SER A 129 -17.91 7.63 -27.66
C SER A 129 -18.22 7.62 -26.17
N ALA A 130 -17.99 6.48 -25.50
CA ALA A 130 -18.19 6.36 -24.06
C ALA A 130 -17.32 7.35 -23.26
N ALA A 131 -16.06 7.54 -23.65
CA ALA A 131 -15.16 8.51 -23.01
C ALA A 131 -15.62 9.95 -23.20
N VAL A 132 -16.03 10.33 -24.43
CA VAL A 132 -16.56 11.67 -24.73
C VAL A 132 -17.80 11.97 -23.90
N PHE A 133 -18.78 11.08 -23.88
CA PHE A 133 -19.99 11.29 -23.09
C PHE A 133 -19.74 11.28 -21.58
N ARG A 134 -18.74 10.54 -21.10
CA ARG A 134 -18.31 10.59 -19.70
C ARG A 134 -17.71 11.94 -19.35
N VAL A 135 -16.74 12.42 -20.15
CA VAL A 135 -16.04 13.67 -19.89
C VAL A 135 -17.00 14.90 -19.95
N ARG A 136 -17.97 14.90 -20.82
CA ARG A 136 -19.02 15.93 -20.86
C ARG A 136 -19.80 16.07 -19.55
N ARG A 137 -19.86 15.02 -18.74
CA ARG A 137 -20.55 15.03 -17.43
C ARG A 137 -19.63 15.27 -16.24
N GLN A 138 -18.32 15.32 -16.46
CA GLN A 138 -17.37 15.66 -15.41
C GLN A 138 -17.57 17.10 -14.95
N ARG A 139 -17.22 17.34 -13.70
CA ARG A 139 -17.23 18.68 -13.11
C ARG A 139 -15.82 18.99 -12.62
N PRO A 140 -15.41 20.26 -12.66
CA PRO A 140 -14.14 20.68 -12.05
C PRO A 140 -14.09 20.25 -10.59
N LEU A 141 -12.91 19.87 -10.13
CA LEU A 141 -12.65 19.53 -8.75
C LEU A 141 -11.74 20.59 -8.15
N ASP A 142 -12.25 21.28 -7.14
CA ASP A 142 -11.39 22.17 -6.36
C ASP A 142 -10.47 21.34 -5.47
N PRO A 143 -9.15 21.53 -5.54
CA PRO A 143 -8.22 20.83 -4.67
C PRO A 143 -8.44 21.27 -3.22
N VAL A 144 -8.54 20.30 -2.32
CA VAL A 144 -8.62 20.55 -0.89
C VAL A 144 -7.25 20.23 -0.30
N SER A 145 -6.65 21.23 0.36
CA SER A 145 -5.42 21.04 1.11
C SER A 145 -5.77 20.60 2.53
N VAL A 146 -5.14 19.53 2.99
CA VAL A 146 -5.26 19.03 4.36
C VAL A 146 -3.87 18.85 4.95
N ASP A 147 -3.74 19.14 6.24
CA ASP A 147 -2.50 18.84 6.95
C ASP A 147 -2.31 17.31 7.02
N ILE A 148 -1.06 16.88 6.83
CA ILE A 148 -0.73 15.46 6.84
C ILE A 148 0.11 15.15 8.08
N ASN A 149 -0.29 14.12 8.84
CA ASN A 149 0.54 13.56 9.89
C ASN A 149 1.71 12.78 9.24
N PRO A 150 2.98 13.13 9.51
CA PRO A 150 4.12 12.46 8.88
C PRO A 150 4.40 11.05 9.42
N ALA A 151 3.76 10.64 10.51
CA ALA A 151 3.96 9.31 11.09
C ALA A 151 3.33 8.22 10.22
N THR A 152 3.99 7.08 10.16
CA THR A 152 3.52 5.90 9.39
C THR A 152 3.30 4.70 10.31
N LEU A 153 2.20 3.99 10.10
CA LEU A 153 1.96 2.68 10.67
C LEU A 153 2.37 1.59 9.68
N VAL A 154 3.16 0.64 10.13
CA VAL A 154 3.48 -0.58 9.38
C VAL A 154 2.87 -1.76 10.11
N VAL A 155 1.99 -2.49 9.43
CA VAL A 155 1.29 -3.67 9.98
C VAL A 155 1.92 -4.94 9.44
N GLY A 156 2.57 -5.68 10.32
CA GLY A 156 3.32 -6.89 10.03
C GLY A 156 4.84 -6.68 10.12
N GLY A 157 5.47 -7.45 11.02
CA GLY A 157 6.91 -7.42 11.30
C GLY A 157 7.70 -8.48 10.54
N GLY A 158 7.24 -8.93 9.37
CA GLY A 158 8.04 -9.73 8.43
C GLY A 158 9.07 -8.89 7.70
N ILE A 159 9.88 -9.52 6.83
CA ILE A 159 10.98 -8.84 6.12
C ILE A 159 10.52 -7.58 5.36
N ALA A 160 9.37 -7.63 4.70
CA ALA A 160 8.83 -6.50 3.97
C ALA A 160 8.47 -5.32 4.90
N GLY A 161 7.79 -5.60 6.02
CA GLY A 161 7.45 -4.58 7.01
C GLY A 161 8.66 -4.00 7.73
N ILE A 162 9.62 -4.83 8.09
CA ILE A 162 10.89 -4.40 8.69
C ILE A 162 11.64 -3.47 7.74
N HIS A 163 11.75 -3.84 6.46
CA HIS A 163 12.45 -3.02 5.47
C HIS A 163 11.75 -1.69 5.23
N ALA A 164 10.43 -1.72 5.03
CA ALA A 164 9.64 -0.50 4.88
C ALA A 164 9.76 0.43 6.11
N ALA A 165 9.74 -0.15 7.32
CA ALA A 165 9.90 0.61 8.54
C ALA A 165 11.27 1.28 8.65
N LEU A 166 12.34 0.57 8.29
CA LEU A 166 13.70 1.11 8.28
C LEU A 166 13.86 2.25 7.27
N GLU A 167 13.45 2.06 6.02
CA GLU A 167 13.54 3.08 4.98
C GLU A 167 12.84 4.40 5.37
N ILE A 168 11.63 4.29 5.94
CA ILE A 168 10.86 5.47 6.38
C ILE A 168 11.52 6.13 7.60
N ALA A 169 12.02 5.32 8.52
CA ALA A 169 12.66 5.81 9.74
C ALA A 169 14.02 6.46 9.47
N ASP A 170 14.80 5.90 8.54
CA ASP A 170 16.07 6.47 8.06
C ASP A 170 15.86 7.80 7.33
N ALA A 171 14.71 7.97 6.65
CA ALA A 171 14.28 9.25 6.08
C ALA A 171 13.83 10.28 7.15
N GLY A 172 13.91 9.94 8.45
CA GLY A 172 13.61 10.85 9.56
C GLY A 172 12.16 10.84 10.03
N HIS A 173 11.32 9.97 9.52
CA HIS A 173 9.90 9.91 9.89
C HIS A 173 9.62 8.92 11.00
N LYS A 174 8.62 9.23 11.83
CA LYS A 174 8.15 8.34 12.89
C LYS A 174 7.42 7.14 12.33
N VAL A 175 7.78 5.93 12.80
CA VAL A 175 7.16 4.67 12.40
C VAL A 175 6.65 3.91 13.63
N TYR A 176 5.44 3.39 13.52
CA TYR A 176 4.88 2.39 14.44
C TYR A 176 4.87 1.05 13.71
N LEU A 177 5.69 0.10 14.14
CA LEU A 177 5.74 -1.25 13.58
C LEU A 177 4.96 -2.21 14.49
N VAL A 178 3.81 -2.68 14.00
CA VAL A 178 2.89 -3.56 14.76
C VAL A 178 3.04 -4.99 14.25
N GLU A 179 3.30 -5.91 15.17
CA GLU A 179 3.43 -7.35 14.90
C GLU A 179 2.57 -8.17 15.87
N LYS A 180 1.78 -9.11 15.34
CA LYS A 180 0.88 -9.96 16.12
C LYS A 180 1.61 -11.01 16.98
N GLU A 181 2.77 -11.46 16.51
CA GLU A 181 3.61 -12.43 17.20
C GLU A 181 4.53 -11.74 18.25
N PRO A 182 5.08 -12.50 19.20
CA PRO A 182 5.97 -11.93 20.22
C PRO A 182 7.29 -11.37 19.68
N SER A 183 7.67 -11.72 18.47
CA SER A 183 8.88 -11.24 17.78
C SER A 183 8.58 -10.86 16.34
N ILE A 184 9.34 -9.91 15.82
CA ILE A 184 9.41 -9.66 14.38
C ILE A 184 10.24 -10.74 13.70
N GLY A 185 10.16 -10.84 12.36
CA GLY A 185 10.90 -11.78 11.53
C GLY A 185 10.01 -12.49 10.51
N GLY A 186 8.74 -12.77 10.88
CA GLY A 186 7.79 -13.43 9.99
C GLY A 186 8.29 -14.79 9.47
N HIS A 187 7.78 -15.22 8.33
CA HIS A 187 8.17 -16.52 7.73
C HIS A 187 9.66 -16.62 7.38
N MET A 188 10.33 -15.49 7.09
CA MET A 188 11.77 -15.53 6.78
C MET A 188 12.61 -16.04 7.95
N SER A 189 12.15 -15.88 9.20
CA SER A 189 12.81 -16.43 10.38
C SER A 189 12.72 -17.96 10.48
N GLN A 190 11.81 -18.59 9.74
CA GLN A 190 11.57 -20.03 9.70
C GLN A 190 12.33 -20.72 8.55
N LEU A 191 12.92 -19.95 7.64
CA LEU A 191 13.63 -20.46 6.47
C LEU A 191 15.12 -20.62 6.75
N ASP A 192 15.73 -21.68 6.23
CA ASP A 192 17.18 -21.85 6.21
C ASP A 192 17.82 -20.92 5.16
N LYS A 193 17.26 -20.93 3.94
CA LYS A 193 17.77 -20.17 2.80
C LYS A 193 16.68 -19.45 2.05
N THR A 194 17.06 -18.38 1.36
CA THR A 194 16.15 -17.60 0.49
C THR A 194 16.32 -18.00 -0.97
N PHE A 195 15.21 -18.12 -1.69
CA PHE A 195 15.20 -18.29 -3.14
C PHE A 195 15.30 -16.92 -3.83
N PRO A 196 15.98 -16.75 -5.00
CA PRO A 196 16.69 -17.80 -5.76
C PRO A 196 18.19 -17.91 -5.43
N THR A 197 18.73 -17.01 -4.62
CA THR A 197 20.19 -16.89 -4.38
C THR A 197 20.74 -17.95 -3.43
N LEU A 198 19.86 -18.61 -2.68
CA LEU A 198 20.20 -19.57 -1.62
C LEU A 198 21.05 -18.98 -0.50
N ASP A 199 20.90 -17.69 -0.26
CA ASP A 199 21.52 -17.01 0.85
C ASP A 199 20.94 -17.46 2.20
N CYS A 200 21.74 -17.36 3.25
CA CYS A 200 21.31 -17.65 4.61
C CYS A 200 20.23 -16.66 5.08
N SER A 201 19.01 -17.11 5.29
CA SER A 201 17.88 -16.29 5.74
C SER A 201 18.18 -15.53 7.04
N ALA A 202 18.69 -16.22 8.05
CA ALA A 202 18.99 -15.61 9.35
C ALA A 202 20.09 -14.54 9.23
N CYS A 203 21.06 -14.73 8.33
CA CYS A 203 22.17 -13.81 8.12
C CYS A 203 21.69 -12.46 7.53
N ILE A 204 20.67 -12.50 6.69
CA ILE A 204 20.06 -11.29 6.10
C ILE A 204 19.06 -10.65 7.07
N LEU A 205 18.21 -11.47 7.70
CA LEU A 205 17.09 -11.00 8.51
C LEU A 205 17.54 -10.43 9.86
N THR A 206 18.45 -11.12 10.57
CA THR A 206 18.83 -10.77 11.96
C THR A 206 19.36 -9.35 12.09
N PRO A 207 20.29 -8.86 11.24
CA PRO A 207 20.75 -7.47 11.32
C PRO A 207 19.61 -6.46 11.13
N LYS A 208 18.68 -6.71 10.21
CA LYS A 208 17.53 -5.84 9.96
C LYS A 208 16.56 -5.80 11.14
N MET A 209 16.27 -6.97 11.74
CA MET A 209 15.44 -7.04 12.97
C MET A 209 16.07 -6.24 14.10
N PHE A 210 17.38 -6.41 14.30
CA PHE A 210 18.11 -5.71 15.34
C PHE A 210 18.13 -4.19 15.11
N SER A 211 18.35 -3.75 13.87
CA SER A 211 18.26 -2.32 13.50
C SER A 211 16.87 -1.76 13.75
N ALA A 212 15.82 -2.44 13.32
CA ALA A 212 14.44 -2.00 13.53
C ALA A 212 14.07 -1.93 15.02
N GLY A 213 14.53 -2.89 15.83
CA GLY A 213 14.25 -2.92 17.27
C GLY A 213 14.96 -1.83 18.07
N ARG A 214 15.98 -1.17 17.51
CA ARG A 214 16.78 -0.11 18.17
C ARG A 214 16.69 1.26 17.51
N HIS A 215 16.03 1.35 16.38
CA HIS A 215 15.93 2.60 15.63
C HIS A 215 15.17 3.67 16.42
N PRO A 216 15.69 4.89 16.61
CA PRO A 216 15.05 5.93 17.43
C PRO A 216 13.68 6.36 16.90
N ASN A 217 13.48 6.30 15.59
CA ASN A 217 12.23 6.67 14.95
C ASN A 217 11.22 5.51 14.83
N ILE A 218 11.59 4.27 15.20
CA ILE A 218 10.68 3.12 15.18
C ILE A 218 10.17 2.82 16.58
N THR A 219 8.87 2.82 16.75
CA THR A 219 8.21 2.25 17.92
C THR A 219 7.74 0.84 17.58
N LEU A 220 8.50 -0.14 18.05
CA LEU A 220 8.18 -1.55 17.85
C LEU A 220 7.11 -2.01 18.84
N MET A 221 6.02 -2.55 18.31
CA MET A 221 4.85 -3.04 19.04
C MET A 221 4.61 -4.50 18.68
N THR A 222 5.34 -5.41 19.33
CA THR A 222 5.12 -6.85 19.19
C THR A 222 3.98 -7.30 20.09
N TYR A 223 3.46 -8.49 19.82
CA TYR A 223 2.32 -9.10 20.50
C TYR A 223 1.09 -8.18 20.48
N SER A 224 0.91 -7.47 19.34
CA SER A 224 -0.04 -6.38 19.18
C SER A 224 -0.79 -6.50 17.84
N GLU A 225 -2.06 -6.08 17.83
CA GLU A 225 -2.95 -6.18 16.68
C GLU A 225 -3.69 -4.86 16.46
N VAL A 226 -3.83 -4.45 15.21
CA VAL A 226 -4.70 -3.34 14.82
C VAL A 226 -6.14 -3.80 14.88
N ILE A 227 -6.98 -3.13 15.67
CA ILE A 227 -8.39 -3.49 15.86
C ILE A 227 -9.38 -2.52 15.21
N SER A 228 -8.98 -1.28 15.02
CA SER A 228 -9.81 -0.32 14.29
C SER A 228 -8.98 0.75 13.59
N VAL A 229 -9.47 1.21 12.44
CA VAL A 229 -8.91 2.33 11.69
C VAL A 229 -10.05 3.25 11.30
N LYS A 230 -9.89 4.54 11.56
CA LYS A 230 -10.84 5.61 11.20
C LYS A 230 -10.08 6.75 10.55
N GLY A 231 -10.80 7.71 9.94
CA GLY A 231 -10.19 8.88 9.33
C GLY A 231 -10.08 8.78 7.82
N PHE A 232 -9.12 9.47 7.25
CA PHE A 232 -8.91 9.59 5.81
C PHE A 232 -7.42 9.71 5.49
N ILE A 233 -7.07 9.66 4.20
CA ILE A 233 -5.67 9.74 3.74
C ILE A 233 -4.98 10.97 4.33
N GLY A 234 -3.86 10.73 4.99
CA GLY A 234 -3.08 11.76 5.70
C GLY A 234 -3.42 11.90 7.18
N ASN A 235 -4.57 11.39 7.65
CA ASN A 235 -5.04 11.56 9.04
C ASN A 235 -5.87 10.36 9.49
N TYR A 236 -5.19 9.27 9.80
CA TYR A 236 -5.80 8.08 10.35
C TYR A 236 -5.70 8.05 11.88
N GLU A 237 -6.77 7.64 12.53
CA GLU A 237 -6.83 7.27 13.92
C GLU A 237 -6.91 5.75 14.00
N VAL A 238 -5.89 5.14 14.61
CA VAL A 238 -5.73 3.69 14.65
C VAL A 238 -5.69 3.24 16.09
N GLN A 239 -6.52 2.26 16.42
CA GLN A 239 -6.47 1.62 17.72
C GLN A 239 -5.73 0.29 17.64
N VAL A 240 -4.72 0.12 18.49
CA VAL A 240 -3.89 -1.08 18.59
C VAL A 240 -4.13 -1.74 19.93
N ARG A 241 -4.46 -3.03 19.92
CA ARG A 241 -4.54 -3.88 21.10
C ARG A 241 -3.21 -4.57 21.33
N ARG A 242 -2.61 -4.36 22.49
CA ARG A 242 -1.41 -5.09 22.94
C ARG A 242 -1.83 -6.19 23.92
N LYS A 243 -1.53 -7.43 23.55
CA LYS A 243 -1.79 -8.60 24.40
C LYS A 243 -0.84 -8.63 25.60
N PRO A 244 -1.27 -9.15 26.76
CA PRO A 244 -0.39 -9.32 27.89
C PRO A 244 0.62 -10.43 27.62
N GLY A 245 1.91 -10.13 27.68
CA GLY A 245 2.99 -11.11 27.62
C GLY A 245 3.29 -11.75 28.96
N PHE A 246 2.71 -11.20 30.03
CA PHE A 246 2.94 -11.59 31.44
C PHE A 246 4.39 -11.48 31.89
N VAL A 247 5.17 -10.70 31.17
CA VAL A 247 6.57 -10.37 31.48
C VAL A 247 6.72 -8.84 31.43
N LYS A 248 7.30 -8.26 32.47
CA LYS A 248 7.67 -6.84 32.51
C LYS A 248 8.91 -6.64 31.67
N THR A 249 8.75 -6.10 30.48
CA THR A 249 9.83 -5.96 29.49
C THR A 249 10.95 -5.05 29.95
N GLU A 250 10.62 -4.06 30.79
CA GLU A 250 11.55 -3.12 31.40
C GLU A 250 12.48 -3.75 32.46
N LEU A 251 12.08 -4.87 33.06
CA LEU A 251 12.87 -5.60 34.04
C LEU A 251 13.54 -6.84 33.45
N CYS A 252 13.00 -7.40 32.37
CA CYS A 252 13.44 -8.66 31.82
C CYS A 252 14.81 -8.53 31.12
N THR A 253 15.77 -9.33 31.54
CA THR A 253 17.12 -9.40 30.94
C THR A 253 17.23 -10.39 29.77
N GLY A 254 16.16 -11.14 29.45
CA GLY A 254 16.18 -12.16 28.41
C GLY A 254 17.04 -13.40 28.74
N CYS A 255 17.33 -13.69 30.01
CA CYS A 255 18.21 -14.77 30.43
C CYS A 255 17.71 -16.20 30.13
N GLY A 256 16.41 -16.38 29.89
CA GLY A 256 15.81 -17.66 29.53
C GLY A 256 15.52 -18.63 30.69
N SER A 257 15.87 -18.30 31.94
CA SER A 257 15.66 -19.19 33.11
C SER A 257 14.21 -19.62 33.28
N CYS A 258 13.24 -18.70 33.03
CA CYS A 258 11.81 -18.97 33.11
C CYS A 258 11.34 -19.98 32.04
N GLN A 259 12.00 -20.00 30.87
CA GLN A 259 11.69 -20.96 29.80
C GLN A 259 12.22 -22.35 30.15
N GLN A 260 13.45 -22.42 30.67
CA GLN A 260 14.09 -23.68 31.06
C GLN A 260 13.30 -24.40 32.14
N ILE A 261 12.88 -23.68 33.19
CA ILE A 261 12.18 -24.26 34.34
C ILE A 261 10.71 -24.62 34.04
N CYS A 262 10.09 -24.08 33.00
CA CYS A 262 8.69 -24.31 32.70
C CYS A 262 8.43 -25.81 32.41
N PRO A 263 7.57 -26.49 33.20
CA PRO A 263 7.31 -27.93 33.02
C PRO A 263 6.39 -28.22 31.83
N LYS A 264 5.56 -27.24 31.40
CA LYS A 264 4.54 -27.44 30.38
C LYS A 264 5.12 -27.38 28.98
N LYS A 265 5.09 -28.49 28.25
CA LYS A 265 5.33 -28.55 26.80
C LYS A 265 4.05 -28.28 26.02
N VAL A 266 4.15 -27.58 24.93
CA VAL A 266 3.07 -27.20 24.01
C VAL A 266 3.54 -27.47 22.60
N VAL A 267 2.67 -27.95 21.73
CA VAL A 267 2.98 -28.06 20.29
C VAL A 267 3.16 -26.67 19.73
N ASP A 268 4.26 -26.44 19.02
CA ASP A 268 4.52 -25.15 18.38
C ASP A 268 3.88 -25.11 17.00
N THR A 269 2.67 -24.57 16.95
CA THR A 269 1.88 -24.47 15.72
C THR A 269 2.24 -23.23 14.88
N VAL A 270 2.94 -22.27 15.46
CA VAL A 270 3.28 -21.00 14.79
C VAL A 270 4.64 -21.06 14.14
N TYR A 271 5.69 -21.29 14.94
CA TYR A 271 7.06 -21.24 14.41
C TYR A 271 7.47 -22.57 13.77
N GLU A 272 7.16 -23.70 14.40
CA GLU A 272 7.51 -25.04 13.93
C GLU A 272 6.39 -25.73 13.12
N ALA A 273 5.34 -24.99 12.76
CA ALA A 273 4.20 -25.52 11.99
C ALA A 273 3.58 -26.83 12.55
N GLY A 274 3.63 -27.00 13.86
CA GLY A 274 3.12 -28.20 14.54
C GLY A 274 4.10 -29.39 14.58
N LEU A 275 5.28 -29.28 14.00
CA LEU A 275 6.28 -30.36 13.96
C LEU A 275 7.16 -30.40 15.21
N GLY A 276 7.19 -29.33 15.97
CA GLY A 276 8.03 -29.19 17.17
C GLY A 276 7.23 -28.87 18.44
N TYR A 277 7.96 -28.72 19.52
CA TYR A 277 7.40 -28.36 20.83
C TYR A 277 8.12 -27.16 21.41
N ARG A 278 7.37 -26.27 22.01
CA ARG A 278 7.88 -25.18 22.86
C ARG A 278 7.38 -25.31 24.29
N LYS A 279 7.90 -24.49 25.19
CA LYS A 279 7.36 -24.34 26.53
C LYS A 279 6.17 -23.38 26.54
N ALA A 280 5.32 -23.41 27.58
CA ALA A 280 4.29 -22.41 27.77
C ALA A 280 4.88 -21.01 28.05
N VAL A 281 6.08 -20.94 28.62
CA VAL A 281 6.89 -19.70 28.64
C VAL A 281 7.89 -19.83 27.51
N TYR A 282 7.88 -18.93 26.54
CA TYR A 282 8.69 -19.10 25.33
C TYR A 282 9.12 -17.78 24.69
N SER A 283 10.22 -17.82 23.98
CA SER A 283 10.61 -16.89 22.93
C SER A 283 10.57 -17.67 21.62
N PRO A 284 10.02 -17.14 20.52
CA PRO A 284 9.79 -17.95 19.32
C PRO A 284 11.04 -18.61 18.74
N PHE A 285 12.17 -17.90 18.76
CA PHE A 285 13.46 -18.40 18.28
C PHE A 285 14.63 -17.65 18.94
N ALA A 286 15.84 -18.13 18.77
CA ALA A 286 17.03 -17.63 19.47
C ALA A 286 17.37 -16.16 19.16
N GLN A 287 17.17 -15.73 17.92
CA GLN A 287 17.42 -14.36 17.43
C GLN A 287 16.21 -13.43 17.52
N ALA A 288 15.17 -13.80 18.29
CA ALA A 288 13.95 -13.01 18.44
C ALA A 288 14.22 -11.55 18.83
N VAL A 289 13.47 -10.65 18.25
CA VAL A 289 13.47 -9.21 18.56
C VAL A 289 12.03 -8.74 18.79
N PRO A 290 11.72 -8.23 20.01
CA PRO A 290 12.57 -8.20 21.20
C PRO A 290 12.84 -9.60 21.78
N LYS A 291 13.91 -9.75 22.51
CA LYS A 291 14.32 -11.03 23.15
C LYS A 291 13.62 -11.27 24.49
N PHE A 292 12.37 -10.91 24.61
CA PHE A 292 11.60 -11.15 25.84
C PHE A 292 10.68 -12.35 25.65
N PRO A 293 10.66 -13.31 26.59
CA PRO A 293 9.70 -14.39 26.52
C PRO A 293 8.29 -13.88 26.79
N VAL A 294 7.30 -14.62 26.33
CA VAL A 294 5.91 -14.46 26.70
C VAL A 294 5.36 -15.73 27.33
N ILE A 295 4.27 -15.61 28.08
CA ILE A 295 3.57 -16.75 28.65
C ILE A 295 2.30 -17.00 27.85
N ASP A 296 2.19 -18.19 27.28
CA ASP A 296 1.00 -18.71 26.63
C ASP A 296 -0.07 -19.03 27.71
N ALA A 297 -0.97 -18.08 27.95
CA ALA A 297 -1.97 -18.17 28.98
C ALA A 297 -2.91 -19.37 28.79
N GLU A 298 -3.22 -19.72 27.54
CA GLU A 298 -4.11 -20.82 27.21
C GLU A 298 -3.53 -22.19 27.63
N ASN A 299 -2.22 -22.31 27.61
CA ASN A 299 -1.51 -23.55 27.93
C ASN A 299 -0.77 -23.51 29.25
N CYS A 300 -0.65 -22.36 29.90
CA CYS A 300 0.03 -22.21 31.18
C CYS A 300 -0.69 -22.91 32.33
N LEU A 301 0.03 -23.68 33.10
CA LEU A 301 -0.54 -24.38 34.27
C LEU A 301 -1.02 -23.41 35.36
N TYR A 302 -0.38 -22.26 35.52
CA TYR A 302 -0.86 -21.26 36.48
C TYR A 302 -2.25 -20.74 36.12
N PHE A 303 -2.47 -20.34 34.86
CA PHE A 303 -3.76 -19.85 34.42
C PHE A 303 -4.85 -20.94 34.43
N LYS A 304 -4.45 -22.21 34.24
CA LYS A 304 -5.40 -23.34 34.28
C LYS A 304 -5.74 -23.83 35.68
N THR A 305 -4.79 -23.82 36.60
CA THR A 305 -4.94 -24.50 37.91
C THR A 305 -4.68 -23.60 39.12
N GLY A 306 -4.11 -22.42 38.92
CA GLY A 306 -3.68 -21.51 39.99
C GLY A 306 -2.44 -21.96 40.81
N LYS A 307 -1.84 -23.09 40.49
CA LYS A 307 -0.85 -23.74 41.39
C LYS A 307 0.59 -23.68 40.90
N CYS A 308 0.89 -23.32 39.65
CA CYS A 308 2.23 -23.28 39.11
C CYS A 308 2.79 -21.84 39.08
N MET A 309 3.89 -21.57 39.78
CA MET A 309 4.58 -20.28 39.80
C MET A 309 6.09 -20.45 39.62
N MET A 310 6.55 -21.50 38.96
CA MET A 310 7.98 -21.82 38.86
C MET A 310 8.78 -20.73 38.11
N CYS A 311 8.23 -20.19 37.03
CA CYS A 311 8.88 -19.13 36.25
C CYS A 311 9.04 -17.83 37.05
N GLU A 312 8.06 -17.46 37.90
CA GLU A 312 8.15 -16.30 38.78
C GLU A 312 9.20 -16.48 39.84
N LYS A 313 9.17 -17.63 40.55
CA LYS A 313 10.13 -17.94 41.64
C LYS A 313 11.57 -18.01 41.16
N THR A 314 11.80 -18.40 39.92
CA THR A 314 13.14 -18.56 39.33
C THR A 314 13.63 -17.28 38.65
N CYS A 315 12.79 -16.28 38.47
CA CYS A 315 13.16 -15.06 37.75
C CYS A 315 14.04 -14.15 38.63
N PRO A 316 15.34 -13.98 38.31
CA PRO A 316 16.22 -13.15 39.12
C PRO A 316 15.88 -11.64 39.08
N ALA A 317 15.19 -11.22 38.03
CA ALA A 317 14.80 -9.84 37.81
C ALA A 317 13.34 -9.54 38.26
N ASN A 318 12.63 -10.50 38.84
CA ASN A 318 11.21 -10.37 39.22
C ASN A 318 10.33 -9.83 38.10
N ALA A 319 10.61 -10.23 36.86
CA ALA A 319 9.96 -9.71 35.67
C ALA A 319 8.62 -10.39 35.35
N ILE A 320 8.25 -11.50 36.00
CA ILE A 320 6.99 -12.20 35.75
C ILE A 320 5.85 -11.46 36.45
N ASP A 321 4.75 -11.26 35.72
CA ASP A 321 3.56 -10.60 36.25
C ASP A 321 2.28 -11.20 35.64
N PHE A 322 1.67 -12.12 36.33
CA PHE A 322 0.44 -12.79 35.90
C PHE A 322 -0.81 -11.89 35.91
N ASN A 323 -0.72 -10.70 36.50
CA ASN A 323 -1.83 -9.75 36.58
C ASN A 323 -1.91 -8.78 35.39
N GLN A 324 -0.99 -8.86 34.44
CA GLN A 324 -1.04 -8.03 33.24
C GLN A 324 -2.39 -8.17 32.52
N ARG A 325 -2.84 -7.07 31.93
CA ARG A 325 -4.06 -6.99 31.15
C ARG A 325 -3.75 -6.45 29.75
N GLU A 326 -4.65 -6.69 28.82
CA GLU A 326 -4.61 -6.04 27.50
C GLU A 326 -4.51 -4.52 27.64
N LYS A 327 -3.75 -3.91 26.74
CA LYS A 327 -3.65 -2.45 26.64
C LYS A 327 -4.14 -2.00 25.27
N PHE A 328 -4.91 -0.93 25.26
CA PHE A 328 -5.36 -0.29 24.03
C PHE A 328 -4.58 1.01 23.86
N LEU A 329 -4.05 1.21 22.67
CA LEU A 329 -3.21 2.35 22.32
C LEU A 329 -3.83 3.03 21.11
N ASP A 330 -4.10 4.32 21.22
CA ASP A 330 -4.61 5.13 20.12
C ASP A 330 -3.45 5.86 19.45
N LEU A 331 -3.29 5.63 18.15
CA LEU A 331 -2.24 6.19 17.32
C LEU A 331 -2.84 7.13 16.28
N LYS A 332 -2.14 8.22 16.00
CA LYS A 332 -2.44 9.10 14.87
C LYS A 332 -1.33 8.99 13.84
N VAL A 333 -1.68 8.64 12.62
CA VAL A 333 -0.72 8.41 11.52
C VAL A 333 -1.28 8.95 10.21
N GLY A 334 -0.41 9.35 9.30
CA GLY A 334 -0.81 9.80 7.96
C GLY A 334 -0.90 8.68 6.95
N ASN A 335 -0.10 7.62 7.14
CA ASN A 335 0.01 6.50 6.21
C ASN A 335 -0.06 5.16 6.94
N ILE A 336 -0.57 4.15 6.22
CA ILE A 336 -0.63 2.76 6.70
C ILE A 336 -0.05 1.86 5.60
N ILE A 337 0.95 1.06 5.96
CA ILE A 337 1.55 0.05 5.09
C ILE A 337 1.13 -1.32 5.60
N LEU A 338 0.50 -2.11 4.74
CA LEU A 338 0.11 -3.48 5.03
C LEU A 338 1.19 -4.44 4.53
N ALA A 339 1.86 -5.11 5.47
CA ALA A 339 2.91 -6.09 5.21
C ALA A 339 2.61 -7.41 5.96
N THR A 340 1.36 -7.84 5.93
CA THR A 340 0.80 -8.93 6.75
C THR A 340 1.27 -10.32 6.32
N GLY A 341 2.01 -10.41 5.21
CA GLY A 341 2.52 -11.68 4.70
C GLY A 341 1.45 -12.54 4.08
N TYR A 342 1.66 -13.85 4.11
CA TYR A 342 0.76 -14.88 3.60
C TYR A 342 0.64 -16.02 4.61
N ASN A 343 -0.43 -16.78 4.51
CA ASN A 343 -0.59 -18.06 5.20
C ASN A 343 -0.56 -19.18 4.14
N LEU A 344 0.08 -20.30 4.49
CA LEU A 344 0.08 -21.53 3.69
C LEU A 344 -1.21 -22.29 3.90
#